data_a77c7d83630472c0e79a07e2f35098b3
#
_entry.id   a77c7d83630472c0e79a07e2f35098b3
#
_cell.length_a   1.000
_cell.length_b   1.000
_cell.length_c   1.000
_cell.angle_alpha   90.00
_cell.angle_beta   90.00
_cell.angle_gamma   90.00
#
_symmetry.space_group_name_H-M   'P 1'
#
loop_
_entity.id
_entity.type
_entity.pdbx_description
1 polymer ?
#
loop_
_entity_poly.entity_id
_entity_poly.type
_entity_poly.pdbx_seq_one_letter_code
_entity_poly.pdbx_strand_id
1 'polypeptide(L)'
;MHAGYIPFRPMNTQPVPPLRIAIVGAGWAGLAAAVHAVQAGHAVTVFEAAPQPGGRARGVPLTLPDGRELMVDNGQHILIGAYTESLRLMRTVGVDPESALLRLPLTLRFADGTGLRWPNAPEPLDAVAGILCARGWRWSERLALLRAALGWRRAGFACASDVTVVGLCRALPPRLMSEFVEPLCVAALNTPVDQASGQVFLRVLHDALLGGRGHSRLLLPR
;
A
#
# COMPACT_ATOMS: atom_id res chain seq x y z
N MET A 1 -8.07 6.34 30.45
CA MET A 1 -6.59 6.21 30.48
C MET A 1 -6.04 6.96 29.28
N HIS A 2 -5.32 8.05 29.52
CA HIS A 2 -4.70 8.83 28.45
C HIS A 2 -3.53 8.04 27.90
N ALA A 3 -3.58 7.65 26.63
CA ALA A 3 -2.42 7.18 25.90
C ALA A 3 -1.45 8.38 25.77
N GLY A 4 -0.38 8.35 26.56
CA GLY A 4 0.63 9.39 26.54
C GLY A 4 1.31 9.41 25.18
N TYR A 5 1.18 10.52 24.47
CA TYR A 5 2.06 10.87 23.35
C TYR A 5 3.50 10.88 23.88
N ILE A 6 4.32 9.95 23.43
CA ILE A 6 5.77 9.97 23.68
C ILE A 6 6.34 10.95 22.66
N PRO A 7 6.74 12.17 23.06
CA PRO A 7 7.34 13.09 22.12
C PRO A 7 8.66 12.49 21.62
N PHE A 8 8.81 12.49 20.30
CA PHE A 8 10.07 12.12 19.65
C PHE A 8 11.15 13.07 20.18
N ARG A 9 11.99 12.59 21.09
CA ARG A 9 13.17 13.34 21.51
C ARG A 9 14.09 13.45 20.30
N PRO A 10 14.50 14.65 19.86
CA PRO A 10 15.54 14.76 18.86
C PRO A 10 16.78 14.02 19.41
N MET A 11 17.19 13.00 18.69
CA MET A 11 18.41 12.27 19.05
C MET A 11 19.57 13.26 19.04
N ASN A 12 20.39 13.17 20.09
CA ASN A 12 21.61 13.94 20.26
C ASN A 12 22.43 13.93 18.96
N THR A 13 22.63 15.06 18.32
CA THR A 13 23.25 15.23 17.00
C THR A 13 24.79 15.10 17.01
N GLN A 14 25.36 14.45 18.03
CA GLN A 14 26.78 14.09 17.92
C GLN A 14 26.94 13.03 16.82
N PRO A 15 27.88 13.19 15.89
CA PRO A 15 28.13 12.22 14.85
C PRO A 15 28.47 10.89 15.51
N VAL A 16 27.62 9.88 15.30
CA VAL A 16 27.89 8.52 15.74
C VAL A 16 29.12 8.03 14.97
N PRO A 17 30.17 7.53 15.65
CA PRO A 17 31.34 7.02 14.95
C PRO A 17 30.91 5.89 13.98
N PRO A 18 31.63 5.70 12.86
CA PRO A 18 31.33 4.65 11.90
C PRO A 18 31.26 3.28 12.57
N LEU A 19 30.15 2.61 12.47
CA LEU A 19 29.91 1.27 12.99
C LEU A 19 30.12 0.22 11.89
N ARG A 20 30.44 -1.00 12.29
CA ARG A 20 30.34 -2.18 11.42
C ARG A 20 29.02 -2.87 11.71
N ILE A 21 28.12 -2.91 10.70
CA ILE A 21 26.76 -3.41 10.83
C ILE A 21 26.61 -4.68 10.00
N ALA A 22 26.14 -5.76 10.63
CA ALA A 22 25.74 -6.99 9.95
C ALA A 22 24.21 -6.99 9.78
N ILE A 23 23.74 -7.20 8.57
CA ILE A 23 22.31 -7.31 8.24
C ILE A 23 22.04 -8.72 7.75
N VAL A 24 21.10 -9.40 8.39
CA VAL A 24 20.69 -10.76 8.04
C VAL A 24 19.42 -10.71 7.18
N GLY A 25 19.54 -11.18 5.95
CA GLY A 25 18.49 -11.19 4.94
C GLY A 25 18.59 -10.03 3.95
N ALA A 26 18.67 -10.35 2.65
CA ALA A 26 18.71 -9.41 1.53
C ALA A 26 17.32 -9.26 0.86
N GLY A 27 16.25 -9.31 1.62
CA GLY A 27 14.93 -8.88 1.18
C GLY A 27 14.80 -7.34 1.21
N TRP A 28 13.65 -6.80 0.81
CA TRP A 28 13.41 -5.34 0.75
C TRP A 28 13.78 -4.60 2.05
N ALA A 29 13.40 -5.15 3.20
CA ALA A 29 13.69 -4.51 4.49
C ALA A 29 15.19 -4.50 4.80
N GLY A 30 15.89 -5.62 4.58
CA GLY A 30 17.33 -5.71 4.82
C GLY A 30 18.13 -4.83 3.86
N LEU A 31 17.77 -4.81 2.58
CA LEU A 31 18.43 -3.94 1.60
C LEU A 31 18.15 -2.45 1.87
N ALA A 32 16.93 -2.09 2.29
CA ALA A 32 16.61 -0.72 2.69
C ALA A 32 17.45 -0.30 3.91
N ALA A 33 17.55 -1.15 4.93
CA ALA A 33 18.38 -0.90 6.10
C ALA A 33 19.86 -0.75 5.72
N ALA A 34 20.36 -1.58 4.79
CA ALA A 34 21.74 -1.49 4.30
C ALA A 34 22.02 -0.15 3.62
N VAL A 35 21.13 0.29 2.71
CA VAL A 35 21.27 1.58 2.02
C VAL A 35 21.30 2.73 3.03
N HIS A 36 20.37 2.75 3.97
CA HIS A 36 20.32 3.81 4.99
C HIS A 36 21.56 3.81 5.89
N ALA A 37 22.03 2.63 6.31
CA ALA A 37 23.23 2.53 7.15
C ALA A 37 24.49 2.99 6.41
N VAL A 38 24.63 2.65 5.12
CA VAL A 38 25.75 3.13 4.28
C VAL A 38 25.67 4.65 4.10
N GLN A 39 24.48 5.20 3.84
CA GLN A 39 24.29 6.65 3.74
C GLN A 39 24.60 7.39 5.05
N ALA A 40 24.42 6.72 6.20
CA ALA A 40 24.80 7.25 7.50
C ALA A 40 26.31 7.09 7.80
N GLY A 41 27.11 6.58 6.86
CA GLY A 41 28.57 6.45 6.99
C GLY A 41 29.02 5.16 7.69
N HIS A 42 28.16 4.16 7.82
CA HIS A 42 28.51 2.89 8.45
C HIS A 42 29.04 1.87 7.44
N ALA A 43 29.90 0.96 7.88
CA ALA A 43 30.35 -0.19 7.10
C ALA A 43 29.31 -1.32 7.23
N VAL A 44 28.73 -1.76 6.12
CA VAL A 44 27.64 -2.74 6.14
C VAL A 44 28.04 -4.03 5.43
N THR A 45 27.71 -5.16 6.06
CA THR A 45 27.77 -6.48 5.43
C THR A 45 26.37 -7.09 5.47
N VAL A 46 25.86 -7.50 4.30
CA VAL A 46 24.56 -8.19 4.18
C VAL A 46 24.81 -9.69 4.01
N PHE A 47 24.15 -10.49 4.83
CA PHE A 47 24.15 -11.94 4.77
C PHE A 47 22.80 -12.44 4.22
N GLU A 48 22.84 -13.24 3.16
CA GLU A 48 21.64 -13.83 2.54
C GLU A 48 21.83 -15.33 2.42
N ALA A 49 20.82 -16.10 2.83
CA ALA A 49 20.85 -17.56 2.77
C ALA A 49 20.49 -18.10 1.39
N ALA A 50 19.68 -17.35 0.61
CA ALA A 50 19.32 -17.73 -0.74
C ALA A 50 20.40 -17.35 -1.76
N PRO A 51 20.51 -18.07 -2.90
CA PRO A 51 21.45 -17.73 -3.96
C PRO A 51 21.25 -16.35 -4.58
N GLN A 52 20.06 -15.78 -4.43
CA GLN A 52 19.68 -14.49 -5.02
C GLN A 52 19.04 -13.58 -3.96
N PRO A 53 19.39 -12.29 -3.93
CA PRO A 53 18.70 -11.31 -3.09
C PRO A 53 17.27 -11.07 -3.57
N GLY A 54 16.47 -10.37 -2.75
CA GLY A 54 15.08 -9.99 -3.06
C GLY A 54 14.06 -10.62 -2.13
N GLY A 55 14.40 -11.72 -1.47
CA GLY A 55 13.50 -12.39 -0.52
C GLY A 55 12.24 -12.92 -1.19
N ARG A 56 11.06 -12.54 -0.68
CA ARG A 56 9.75 -12.94 -1.20
C ARG A 56 9.36 -12.21 -2.49
N ALA A 57 9.92 -11.04 -2.77
CA ALA A 57 9.62 -10.25 -3.96
C ALA A 57 10.79 -10.32 -4.94
N ARG A 58 10.72 -11.27 -5.88
CA ARG A 58 11.79 -11.48 -6.87
C ARG A 58 11.24 -12.00 -8.18
N GLY A 59 11.97 -11.74 -9.26
CA GLY A 59 11.71 -12.38 -10.54
C GLY A 59 12.08 -13.85 -10.54
N VAL A 60 11.29 -14.65 -11.23
CA VAL A 60 11.53 -16.08 -11.46
C VAL A 60 11.46 -16.34 -12.96
N PRO A 61 12.46 -17.02 -13.56
CA PRO A 61 12.38 -17.40 -14.97
C PRO A 61 11.30 -18.48 -15.16
N LEU A 62 10.47 -18.29 -16.18
CA LEU A 62 9.44 -19.23 -16.62
C LEU A 62 9.65 -19.55 -18.10
N THR A 63 9.79 -20.83 -18.42
CA THR A 63 9.84 -21.29 -19.81
C THR A 63 8.45 -21.64 -20.28
N LEU A 64 7.97 -20.99 -21.32
CA LEU A 64 6.68 -21.29 -21.96
C LEU A 64 6.75 -22.60 -22.78
N PRO A 65 5.58 -23.21 -23.11
CA PRO A 65 5.54 -24.43 -23.92
C PRO A 65 6.17 -24.27 -25.33
N ASP A 66 6.25 -23.06 -25.85
CA ASP A 66 6.88 -22.72 -27.12
C ASP A 66 8.39 -22.47 -27.01
N GLY A 67 9.00 -22.67 -25.82
CA GLY A 67 10.42 -22.49 -25.56
C GLY A 67 10.84 -21.06 -25.23
N ARG A 68 9.92 -20.09 -25.23
CA ARG A 68 10.25 -18.70 -24.83
C ARG A 68 10.46 -18.61 -23.33
N GLU A 69 11.48 -17.88 -22.92
CA GLU A 69 11.71 -17.54 -21.52
C GLU A 69 11.08 -16.19 -21.17
N LEU A 70 10.38 -16.16 -20.06
CA LEU A 70 9.82 -14.95 -19.48
C LEU A 70 10.32 -14.81 -18.04
N MET A 71 10.58 -13.58 -17.62
CA MET A 71 10.76 -13.27 -16.21
C MET A 71 9.40 -12.88 -15.63
N VAL A 72 8.94 -13.64 -14.64
CA VAL A 72 7.68 -13.37 -13.95
C VAL A 72 7.92 -13.05 -12.49
N ASP A 73 7.04 -12.28 -11.87
CA ASP A 73 7.04 -12.07 -10.42
C ASP A 73 6.63 -13.38 -9.71
N ASN A 74 7.37 -13.75 -8.66
CA ASN A 74 7.07 -14.97 -7.88
C ASN A 74 5.85 -14.83 -6.97
N GLY A 75 5.14 -13.73 -7.05
CA GLY A 75 3.96 -13.42 -6.28
C GLY A 75 3.09 -12.41 -7.03
N GLN A 76 2.38 -11.59 -6.26
CA GLN A 76 1.59 -10.48 -6.76
C GLN A 76 2.04 -9.21 -6.04
N HIS A 77 3.27 -8.77 -6.32
CA HIS A 77 3.88 -7.64 -5.64
C HIS A 77 3.54 -6.34 -6.38
N ILE A 78 2.43 -5.74 -5.99
CA ILE A 78 1.96 -4.47 -6.51
C ILE A 78 2.31 -3.38 -5.48
N LEU A 79 2.96 -2.33 -5.94
CA LEU A 79 3.11 -1.10 -5.16
C LEU A 79 1.91 -0.19 -5.42
N ILE A 80 1.66 0.73 -4.50
CA ILE A 80 0.74 1.84 -4.73
C ILE A 80 1.50 3.17 -4.65
N GLY A 81 0.97 4.20 -5.29
CA GLY A 81 1.63 5.51 -5.33
C GLY A 81 1.88 6.12 -3.95
N ALA A 82 1.11 5.70 -2.93
CA ALA A 82 1.30 6.08 -1.54
C ALA A 82 2.57 5.51 -0.89
N TYR A 83 3.25 4.55 -1.51
CA TYR A 83 4.50 3.97 -0.96
C TYR A 83 5.70 4.88 -1.26
N THR A 84 5.60 6.13 -0.80
CA THR A 84 6.57 7.20 -1.10
C THR A 84 7.99 6.83 -0.72
N GLU A 85 8.19 6.15 0.42
CA GLU A 85 9.52 5.71 0.86
C GLU A 85 10.10 4.62 -0.03
N SER A 86 9.29 3.67 -0.50
CA SER A 86 9.76 2.66 -1.46
C SER A 86 10.17 3.30 -2.77
N LEU A 87 9.39 4.25 -3.29
CA LEU A 87 9.72 5.00 -4.50
C LEU A 87 10.96 5.89 -4.31
N ARG A 88 11.13 6.47 -3.12
CA ARG A 88 12.34 7.23 -2.76
C ARG A 88 13.57 6.32 -2.74
N LEU A 89 13.46 5.15 -2.13
CA LEU A 89 14.54 4.17 -2.08
C LEU A 89 14.96 3.71 -3.48
N MET A 90 14.01 3.44 -4.39
CA MET A 90 14.31 3.12 -5.78
C MET A 90 15.18 4.20 -6.42
N ARG A 91 14.80 5.47 -6.30
CA ARG A 91 15.60 6.60 -6.83
C ARG A 91 16.98 6.70 -6.18
N THR A 92 17.06 6.44 -4.86
CA THR A 92 18.32 6.45 -4.11
C THR A 92 19.32 5.43 -4.65
N VAL A 93 18.84 4.26 -5.10
CA VAL A 93 19.71 3.22 -5.69
C VAL A 93 19.83 3.33 -7.22
N GLY A 94 19.40 4.44 -7.80
CA GLY A 94 19.55 4.70 -9.23
C GLY A 94 18.48 4.09 -10.13
N VAL A 95 17.38 3.56 -9.55
CA VAL A 95 16.25 3.05 -10.33
C VAL A 95 15.20 4.16 -10.48
N ASP A 96 14.90 4.54 -11.72
CA ASP A 96 13.80 5.47 -11.99
C ASP A 96 12.44 4.76 -11.94
N PRO A 97 11.55 5.10 -10.98
CA PRO A 97 10.24 4.48 -10.87
C PRO A 97 9.34 4.68 -12.09
N GLU A 98 9.53 5.76 -12.86
CA GLU A 98 8.68 6.02 -14.04
C GLU A 98 9.00 5.06 -15.18
N SER A 99 10.26 4.67 -15.31
CA SER A 99 10.69 3.68 -16.31
C SER A 99 10.49 2.25 -15.84
N ALA A 100 10.72 1.97 -14.55
CA ALA A 100 10.66 0.62 -13.98
C ALA A 100 9.23 0.12 -13.69
N LEU A 101 8.26 1.05 -13.51
CA LEU A 101 6.91 0.70 -13.07
C LEU A 101 5.85 1.16 -14.08
N LEU A 102 4.91 0.26 -14.37
CA LEU A 102 3.68 0.58 -15.11
C LEU A 102 2.66 1.17 -14.14
N ARG A 103 2.19 2.40 -14.42
CA ARG A 103 1.17 3.09 -13.62
C ARG A 103 -0.23 2.81 -14.14
N LEU A 104 -1.07 2.20 -13.33
CA LEU A 104 -2.46 1.91 -13.65
C LEU A 104 -3.41 2.61 -12.68
N PRO A 105 -4.62 2.95 -13.10
CA PRO A 105 -5.65 3.43 -12.18
C PRO A 105 -6.05 2.30 -11.24
N LEU A 106 -6.31 2.62 -9.97
CA LEU A 106 -6.95 1.68 -9.04
C LEU A 106 -8.27 1.21 -9.66
N THR A 107 -8.39 -0.10 -9.84
CA THR A 107 -9.55 -0.71 -10.49
C THR A 107 -9.93 -1.97 -9.73
N LEU A 108 -11.18 -2.02 -9.30
CA LEU A 108 -11.86 -3.23 -8.81
C LEU A 108 -12.92 -3.59 -9.84
N ARG A 109 -12.75 -4.71 -10.52
CA ARG A 109 -13.67 -5.15 -11.56
C ARG A 109 -13.96 -6.63 -11.42
N PHE A 110 -15.24 -6.97 -11.43
CA PHE A 110 -15.74 -8.33 -11.36
C PHE A 110 -16.00 -8.90 -12.76
N ALA A 111 -16.14 -10.23 -12.85
CA ALA A 111 -16.32 -10.92 -14.12
C ALA A 111 -17.61 -10.49 -14.88
N ASP A 112 -18.64 -10.07 -14.16
CA ASP A 112 -19.88 -9.53 -14.72
C ASP A 112 -19.75 -8.09 -15.24
N GLY A 113 -18.56 -7.48 -15.12
CA GLY A 113 -18.27 -6.12 -15.54
C GLY A 113 -18.67 -5.05 -14.52
N THR A 114 -19.20 -5.43 -13.35
CA THR A 114 -19.47 -4.51 -12.24
C THR A 114 -18.18 -4.07 -11.55
N GLY A 115 -18.27 -3.11 -10.66
CA GLY A 115 -17.14 -2.61 -9.88
C GLY A 115 -16.84 -1.14 -10.09
N LEU A 116 -15.68 -0.69 -9.66
CA LEU A 116 -15.28 0.71 -9.74
C LEU A 116 -13.87 0.87 -10.32
N ARG A 117 -13.64 2.04 -10.90
CA ARG A 117 -12.32 2.48 -11.38
C ARG A 117 -12.09 3.91 -10.95
N TRP A 118 -10.93 4.17 -10.36
CA TRP A 118 -10.49 5.54 -10.05
C TRP A 118 -10.11 6.27 -11.33
N PRO A 119 -10.78 7.36 -11.71
CA PRO A 119 -10.42 8.14 -12.88
C PRO A 119 -9.13 8.91 -12.65
N ASN A 120 -8.56 9.43 -13.74
CA ASN A 120 -7.39 10.30 -13.66
C ASN A 120 -7.85 11.75 -13.44
N ALA A 121 -8.29 12.06 -12.22
CA ALA A 121 -8.73 13.39 -11.83
C ALA A 121 -7.92 13.88 -10.61
N PRO A 122 -7.90 15.20 -10.34
CA PRO A 122 -7.31 15.73 -9.11
C PRO A 122 -8.08 15.23 -7.87
N GLU A 123 -7.36 14.96 -6.78
CA GLU A 123 -7.94 14.63 -5.48
C GLU A 123 -8.69 15.85 -4.88
N PRO A 124 -9.77 15.63 -4.17
CA PRO A 124 -10.49 14.37 -3.91
C PRO A 124 -11.52 14.00 -4.98
N LEU A 125 -11.52 14.69 -6.13
CA LEU A 125 -12.53 14.53 -7.17
C LEU A 125 -12.46 13.14 -7.84
N ASP A 126 -11.26 12.55 -7.90
CA ASP A 126 -11.04 11.20 -8.42
C ASP A 126 -11.78 10.13 -7.59
N ALA A 127 -11.72 10.22 -6.26
CA ALA A 127 -12.44 9.32 -5.35
C ALA A 127 -13.95 9.47 -5.48
N VAL A 128 -14.45 10.72 -5.49
CA VAL A 128 -15.87 11.01 -5.67
C VAL A 128 -16.37 10.51 -7.03
N ALA A 129 -15.64 10.83 -8.10
CA ALA A 129 -15.98 10.38 -9.44
C ALA A 129 -15.92 8.85 -9.60
N GLY A 130 -14.92 8.19 -8.97
CA GLY A 130 -14.81 6.74 -8.94
C GLY A 130 -16.06 6.09 -8.32
N ILE A 131 -16.53 6.61 -7.19
CA ILE A 131 -17.73 6.11 -6.51
C ILE A 131 -18.99 6.41 -7.35
N LEU A 132 -19.14 7.62 -7.88
CA LEU A 132 -20.31 8.00 -8.67
C LEU A 132 -20.40 7.23 -10.00
N CYS A 133 -19.27 6.87 -10.59
CA CYS A 133 -19.19 6.12 -11.85
C CYS A 133 -19.10 4.60 -11.65
N ALA A 134 -19.16 4.10 -10.40
CA ALA A 134 -19.15 2.66 -10.12
C ALA A 134 -20.26 1.92 -10.85
N ARG A 135 -19.91 0.84 -11.54
CA ARG A 135 -20.86 0.05 -12.31
C ARG A 135 -21.54 -0.99 -11.43
N GLY A 136 -22.85 -1.20 -11.63
CA GLY A 136 -23.63 -2.18 -10.89
C GLY A 136 -24.15 -1.70 -9.53
N TRP A 137 -23.61 -0.60 -8.98
CA TRP A 137 -24.07 -0.06 -7.69
C TRP A 137 -25.29 0.85 -7.87
N ARG A 138 -26.26 0.69 -6.96
CA ARG A 138 -27.43 1.57 -6.87
C ARG A 138 -27.02 2.97 -6.38
N TRP A 139 -27.79 3.98 -6.69
CA TRP A 139 -27.53 5.34 -6.20
C TRP A 139 -27.51 5.43 -4.66
N SER A 140 -28.38 4.67 -3.98
CA SER A 140 -28.39 4.58 -2.52
C SER A 140 -27.06 4.04 -1.94
N GLU A 141 -26.46 3.05 -2.61
CA GLU A 141 -25.17 2.47 -2.22
C GLU A 141 -24.03 3.47 -2.43
N ARG A 142 -23.98 4.14 -3.58
CA ARG A 142 -23.00 5.20 -3.85
C ARG A 142 -23.08 6.32 -2.82
N LEU A 143 -24.27 6.78 -2.49
CA LEU A 143 -24.49 7.81 -1.46
C LEU A 143 -24.12 7.30 -0.06
N ALA A 144 -24.40 6.04 0.26
CA ALA A 144 -23.99 5.45 1.54
C ALA A 144 -22.46 5.47 1.69
N LEU A 145 -21.71 5.08 0.65
CA LEU A 145 -20.24 5.11 0.69
C LEU A 145 -19.71 6.55 0.77
N LEU A 146 -20.28 7.50 0.02
CA LEU A 146 -19.88 8.91 0.11
C LEU A 146 -20.14 9.50 1.50
N ARG A 147 -21.28 9.17 2.13
CA ARG A 147 -21.58 9.59 3.50
C ARG A 147 -20.60 8.99 4.51
N ALA A 148 -20.28 7.70 4.37
CA ALA A 148 -19.29 7.03 5.21
C ALA A 148 -17.91 7.69 5.07
N ALA A 149 -17.45 7.90 3.84
CA ALA A 149 -16.17 8.57 3.56
C ALA A 149 -16.11 9.99 4.15
N LEU A 150 -17.21 10.75 4.03
CA LEU A 150 -17.31 12.07 4.65
C LEU A 150 -17.30 11.99 6.18
N GLY A 151 -17.97 11.00 6.77
CA GLY A 151 -17.94 10.73 8.21
C GLY A 151 -16.53 10.41 8.69
N TRP A 152 -15.83 9.52 8.02
CA TRP A 152 -14.45 9.18 8.34
C TRP A 152 -13.50 10.38 8.21
N ARG A 153 -13.67 11.18 7.17
CA ARG A 153 -12.90 12.44 7.00
C ARG A 153 -13.16 13.43 8.12
N ARG A 154 -14.43 13.63 8.54
CA ARG A 154 -14.77 14.50 9.68
C ARG A 154 -14.21 14.00 10.99
N ALA A 155 -14.12 12.69 11.18
CA ALA A 155 -13.48 12.05 12.32
C ALA A 155 -11.93 12.04 12.23
N GLY A 156 -11.33 12.69 11.23
CA GLY A 156 -9.88 12.70 11.02
C GLY A 156 -9.31 11.33 10.70
N PHE A 157 -10.10 10.41 10.09
CA PHE A 157 -9.72 9.03 9.84
C PHE A 157 -9.28 8.28 11.11
N ALA A 158 -9.96 8.57 12.23
CA ALA A 158 -9.70 7.94 13.52
C ALA A 158 -10.96 7.21 14.03
N CYS A 159 -10.74 6.10 14.73
CA CYS A 159 -11.75 5.37 15.48
C CYS A 159 -11.14 4.79 16.76
N ALA A 160 -11.96 4.21 17.64
CA ALA A 160 -11.44 3.53 18.83
C ALA A 160 -10.61 2.30 18.43
N SER A 161 -9.60 1.96 19.23
CA SER A 161 -8.60 0.93 18.93
C SER A 161 -9.15 -0.50 18.86
N ASP A 162 -10.30 -0.73 19.48
CA ASP A 162 -11.02 -2.01 19.54
C ASP A 162 -12.03 -2.21 18.38
N VAL A 163 -12.23 -1.18 17.55
CA VAL A 163 -13.16 -1.25 16.42
C VAL A 163 -12.54 -2.04 15.26
N THR A 164 -13.24 -3.09 14.82
CA THR A 164 -12.88 -3.85 13.61
C THR A 164 -13.42 -3.17 12.35
N VAL A 165 -12.95 -3.60 11.17
CA VAL A 165 -13.44 -3.09 9.87
C VAL A 165 -14.94 -3.36 9.72
N VAL A 166 -15.43 -4.52 10.12
CA VAL A 166 -16.89 -4.82 10.16
C VAL A 166 -17.63 -3.81 11.03
N GLY A 167 -17.14 -3.55 12.23
CA GLY A 167 -17.73 -2.58 13.16
C GLY A 167 -17.73 -1.16 12.59
N LEU A 168 -16.62 -0.75 11.98
CA LEU A 168 -16.46 0.55 11.32
C LEU A 168 -17.45 0.74 10.15
N CYS A 169 -17.66 -0.30 9.37
CA CYS A 169 -18.45 -0.29 8.14
C CYS A 169 -19.90 -0.80 8.32
N ARG A 170 -20.35 -1.03 9.55
CA ARG A 170 -21.67 -1.63 9.86
C ARG A 170 -22.88 -0.94 9.21
N ALA A 171 -22.76 0.34 8.90
CA ALA A 171 -23.81 1.12 8.25
C ALA A 171 -23.81 1.03 6.72
N LEU A 172 -22.82 0.36 6.13
CA LEU A 172 -22.74 0.18 4.69
C LEU A 172 -23.66 -0.98 4.24
N PRO A 173 -24.30 -0.86 3.07
CA PRO A 173 -25.03 -1.96 2.46
C PRO A 173 -24.16 -3.21 2.27
N PRO A 174 -24.73 -4.43 2.39
CA PRO A 174 -23.98 -5.70 2.25
C PRO A 174 -23.18 -5.80 0.94
N ARG A 175 -23.71 -5.25 -0.14
CA ARG A 175 -23.03 -5.23 -1.43
C ARG A 175 -21.73 -4.44 -1.38
N LEU A 176 -21.69 -3.29 -0.72
CA LEU A 176 -20.46 -2.52 -0.54
C LEU A 176 -19.45 -3.22 0.36
N MET A 177 -19.94 -3.99 1.33
CA MET A 177 -19.05 -4.84 2.13
C MET A 177 -18.35 -5.87 1.26
N SER A 178 -19.10 -6.65 0.46
CA SER A 178 -18.55 -7.73 -0.36
C SER A 178 -17.79 -7.26 -1.61
N GLU A 179 -18.21 -6.16 -2.25
CA GLU A 179 -17.62 -5.70 -3.52
C GLU A 179 -16.53 -4.62 -3.34
N PHE A 180 -16.42 -3.99 -2.17
CA PHE A 180 -15.45 -2.92 -1.95
C PHE A 180 -14.63 -3.09 -0.67
N VAL A 181 -15.28 -3.17 0.49
CA VAL A 181 -14.59 -3.14 1.78
C VAL A 181 -13.76 -4.40 2.00
N GLU A 182 -14.35 -5.57 1.81
CA GLU A 182 -13.71 -6.85 2.05
C GLU A 182 -12.54 -7.11 1.09
N PRO A 183 -12.67 -6.95 -0.25
CA PRO A 183 -11.54 -7.09 -1.16
C PRO A 183 -10.41 -6.11 -0.85
N LEU A 184 -10.74 -4.86 -0.54
CA LEU A 184 -9.73 -3.85 -0.22
C LEU A 184 -9.02 -4.14 1.11
N CYS A 185 -9.77 -4.56 2.14
CA CYS A 185 -9.23 -4.93 3.44
C CYS A 185 -8.28 -6.11 3.32
N VAL A 186 -8.69 -7.18 2.67
CA VAL A 186 -7.86 -8.38 2.47
C VAL A 186 -6.63 -8.06 1.65
N ALA A 187 -6.76 -7.28 0.56
CA ALA A 187 -5.63 -6.90 -0.28
C ALA A 187 -4.61 -6.02 0.46
N ALA A 188 -5.08 -5.10 1.31
CA ALA A 188 -4.20 -4.14 1.98
C ALA A 188 -3.65 -4.63 3.32
N LEU A 189 -4.43 -5.41 4.09
CA LEU A 189 -4.09 -5.80 5.46
C LEU A 189 -3.81 -7.30 5.61
N ASN A 190 -4.04 -8.09 4.55
CA ASN A 190 -3.95 -9.55 4.57
C ASN A 190 -4.70 -10.18 5.78
N THR A 191 -5.83 -9.58 6.15
CA THR A 191 -6.62 -9.92 7.34
C THR A 191 -8.10 -9.81 7.01
N PRO A 192 -8.95 -10.76 7.45
CA PRO A 192 -10.39 -10.68 7.27
C PRO A 192 -11.00 -9.46 7.99
N VAL A 193 -12.12 -8.96 7.49
CA VAL A 193 -12.76 -7.71 7.95
C VAL A 193 -13.24 -7.76 9.41
N ASP A 194 -13.53 -8.93 9.92
CA ASP A 194 -13.95 -9.17 11.31
C ASP A 194 -12.79 -9.14 12.31
N GLN A 195 -11.56 -9.33 11.83
CA GLN A 195 -10.35 -9.33 12.65
C GLN A 195 -9.47 -8.08 12.38
N ALA A 196 -9.60 -7.48 11.21
CA ALA A 196 -8.79 -6.34 10.83
C ALA A 196 -9.14 -5.09 11.64
N SER A 197 -8.12 -4.34 12.06
CA SER A 197 -8.27 -3.08 12.77
C SER A 197 -8.91 -2.01 11.90
N GLY A 198 -10.02 -1.42 12.35
CA GLY A 198 -10.67 -0.30 11.70
C GLY A 198 -9.77 0.93 11.61
N GLN A 199 -8.95 1.18 12.63
CA GLN A 199 -8.00 2.29 12.63
C GLN A 199 -6.92 2.13 11.56
N VAL A 200 -6.37 0.94 11.38
CA VAL A 200 -5.38 0.66 10.32
C VAL A 200 -6.01 0.76 8.95
N PHE A 201 -7.24 0.26 8.79
CA PHE A 201 -8.00 0.37 7.54
C PHE A 201 -8.27 1.83 7.15
N LEU A 202 -8.69 2.66 8.12
CA LEU A 202 -8.87 4.10 7.90
C LEU A 202 -7.57 4.79 7.47
N ARG A 203 -6.45 4.39 8.05
CA ARG A 203 -5.14 4.91 7.66
C ARG A 203 -4.79 4.54 6.23
N VAL A 204 -5.04 3.30 5.83
CA VAL A 204 -4.85 2.84 4.44
C VAL A 204 -5.73 3.64 3.48
N LEU A 205 -7.01 3.83 3.81
CA LEU A 205 -7.93 4.63 3.00
C LEU A 205 -7.45 6.08 2.85
N HIS A 206 -7.00 6.68 3.95
CA HIS A 206 -6.46 8.03 3.93
C HIS A 206 -5.22 8.13 3.02
N ASP A 207 -4.22 7.29 3.27
CA ASP A 207 -2.92 7.40 2.59
C ASP A 207 -3.01 6.97 1.12
N ALA A 208 -3.80 5.94 0.80
CA ALA A 208 -3.93 5.43 -0.56
C ALA A 208 -4.89 6.23 -1.44
N LEU A 209 -5.95 6.82 -0.87
CA LEU A 209 -7.02 7.44 -1.67
C LEU A 209 -7.08 8.97 -1.52
N LEU A 210 -6.50 9.54 -0.44
CA LEU A 210 -6.60 10.96 -0.12
C LEU A 210 -5.25 11.58 0.27
N GLY A 211 -4.16 10.83 0.16
CA GLY A 211 -2.83 11.25 0.64
C GLY A 211 -2.05 12.15 -0.31
N GLY A 212 -2.51 12.31 -1.54
CA GLY A 212 -1.85 13.16 -2.52
C GLY A 212 -1.96 12.65 -3.95
N ARG A 213 -1.62 13.50 -4.90
CA ARG A 213 -1.76 13.23 -6.34
C ARG A 213 -1.00 11.96 -6.76
N GLY A 214 -1.73 10.98 -7.26
CA GLY A 214 -1.18 9.72 -7.74
C GLY A 214 -1.00 8.64 -6.66
N HIS A 215 -1.34 8.91 -5.40
CA HIS A 215 -1.28 7.93 -4.33
C HIS A 215 -2.17 6.70 -4.59
N SER A 216 -3.31 6.88 -5.22
CA SER A 216 -4.24 5.81 -5.59
C SER A 216 -3.81 4.96 -6.79
N ARG A 217 -2.65 5.23 -7.40
CA ARG A 217 -2.18 4.46 -8.57
C ARG A 217 -1.61 3.12 -8.16
N LEU A 218 -1.97 2.08 -8.90
CA LEU A 218 -1.29 0.79 -8.86
C LEU A 218 0.00 0.90 -9.68
N LEU A 219 1.08 0.37 -9.13
CA LEU A 219 2.40 0.41 -9.72
C LEU A 219 2.91 -1.04 -9.86
N LEU A 220 2.97 -1.53 -11.08
CA LEU A 220 3.39 -2.89 -11.40
C LEU A 220 4.80 -2.86 -12.00
N PRO A 221 5.70 -3.77 -11.64
CA PRO A 221 6.97 -3.96 -12.34
C PRO A 221 6.75 -4.17 -13.84
N ARG A 222 7.64 -3.61 -14.67
CA ARG A 222 7.65 -3.82 -16.13
C ARG A 222 8.50 -5.02 -16.53
#